data_18270051cb79dece389de3e714622e9c
#
_entry.id   18270051cb79dece389de3e714622e9c
#
_cell.length_a   1.000
_cell.length_b   1.000
_cell.length_c   1.000
_cell.angle_alpha   90.00
_cell.angle_beta   90.00
_cell.angle_gamma   90.00
#
_symmetry.space_group_name_H-M   'P 1'
#
loop_
_entity.id
_entity.type
_entity.pdbx_description
1 polymer ?
#
loop_
_entity_poly.entity_id
_entity_poly.type
_entity_poly.pdbx_seq_one_letter_code
_entity_poly.pdbx_strand_id
1 'polypeptide(L)'
;MVVAPRMMVAVGALLCQAECARRGVVLWSHGRSASDALAGTLKASANFSYCNGLKEGFGNKHDSSLISKKALDACRDRNQMLTHVMPVFLDKPGNALATPKAFFRAARDRGFKVVVAVWRENVLARQVSSFELMVAHGRVSSRDAGAREHFCGGTLTQQIEDLTRAYRAGVNAARDAGLKVVERTFDEVVSDLCGTVAAVTDELEDEFRGSSCRPFESPHVLTSQRHKDLAGRTTPEAAACASKELRHSAYAWMLDLGRRHPRNASLSI
;
A
#
# COMPACT_ATOMS: atom_id res chain seq x y z
N MET A 1 28.25 23.05 46.06
CA MET A 1 27.13 23.44 45.19
C MET A 1 26.54 22.17 44.59
N VAL A 2 25.43 21.72 45.14
CA VAL A 2 24.72 20.50 44.63
C VAL A 2 23.70 20.98 43.63
N VAL A 3 23.97 20.78 42.35
CA VAL A 3 23.01 21.08 41.27
C VAL A 3 21.89 20.03 41.31
N ALA A 4 20.68 20.52 41.43
CA ALA A 4 19.49 19.79 41.81
C ALA A 4 19.10 18.69 40.83
N PRO A 5 18.66 17.50 41.27
CA PRO A 5 18.17 16.37 40.42
C PRO A 5 16.87 16.68 39.68
N ARG A 6 16.21 17.82 39.98
CA ARG A 6 14.96 18.23 39.31
C ARG A 6 15.08 18.57 37.82
N MET A 7 16.26 19.00 37.37
CA MET A 7 16.44 19.39 35.93
C MET A 7 16.54 18.18 34.99
N MET A 8 17.09 17.06 35.46
CA MET A 8 17.19 15.85 34.62
C MET A 8 15.83 15.17 34.41
N VAL A 9 14.93 15.21 35.37
CA VAL A 9 13.59 14.64 35.26
C VAL A 9 12.73 15.42 34.27
N ALA A 10 12.86 16.76 34.26
CA ALA A 10 12.10 17.60 33.33
C ALA A 10 12.56 17.45 31.86
N VAL A 11 13.86 17.28 31.62
CA VAL A 11 14.39 17.04 30.24
C VAL A 11 14.02 15.66 29.75
N GLY A 12 14.05 14.63 30.60
CA GLY A 12 13.61 13.29 30.26
C GLY A 12 12.11 13.22 29.94
N ALA A 13 11.27 13.94 30.70
CA ALA A 13 9.84 14.02 30.45
C ALA A 13 9.50 14.76 29.16
N LEU A 14 10.23 15.86 28.84
CA LEU A 14 10.07 16.61 27.60
C LEU A 14 10.52 15.80 26.36
N LEU A 15 11.61 15.03 26.47
CA LEU A 15 12.07 14.14 25.41
C LEU A 15 11.10 12.98 25.21
N CYS A 16 10.57 12.41 26.28
CA CYS A 16 9.55 11.36 26.21
C CYS A 16 8.23 11.87 25.62
N GLN A 17 7.80 13.09 25.94
CA GLN A 17 6.62 13.71 25.33
C GLN A 17 6.82 14.00 23.84
N ALA A 18 8.00 14.40 23.40
CA ALA A 18 8.29 14.63 21.99
C ALA A 18 8.34 13.31 21.17
N GLU A 19 8.82 12.22 21.77
CA GLU A 19 8.79 10.89 21.13
C GLU A 19 7.41 10.25 21.14
N CYS A 20 6.62 10.43 22.19
CA CYS A 20 5.24 9.96 22.27
C CYS A 20 4.30 10.68 21.30
N ALA A 21 4.65 11.90 20.84
CA ALA A 21 3.84 12.69 19.91
C ALA A 21 4.01 12.31 18.43
N ARG A 22 4.96 11.43 18.11
CA ARG A 22 5.17 11.02 16.71
C ARG A 22 4.13 10.00 16.26
N ARG A 23 3.45 10.31 15.17
CA ARG A 23 2.36 9.52 14.61
C ARG A 23 2.70 9.21 13.16
N GLY A 24 3.17 8.00 12.92
CA GLY A 24 3.54 7.55 11.58
C GLY A 24 2.62 6.45 11.08
N VAL A 25 2.16 6.59 9.85
CA VAL A 25 1.35 5.61 9.13
C VAL A 25 2.13 5.10 7.92
N VAL A 26 2.24 3.79 7.80
CA VAL A 26 2.73 3.12 6.60
C VAL A 26 1.54 2.61 5.81
N LEU A 27 1.41 3.00 4.55
CA LEU A 27 0.52 2.34 3.61
C LEU A 27 1.27 1.18 2.97
N TRP A 28 0.81 -0.03 3.24
CA TRP A 28 1.33 -1.26 2.66
C TRP A 28 0.34 -1.78 1.64
N SER A 29 0.66 -1.62 0.37
CA SER A 29 -0.23 -2.07 -0.69
C SER A 29 0.52 -2.30 -1.98
N HIS A 30 -0.02 -3.15 -2.85
CA HIS A 30 0.37 -3.13 -4.24
C HIS A 30 -0.19 -1.89 -4.93
N GLY A 31 0.49 -1.40 -5.96
CA GLY A 31 -0.05 -0.33 -6.80
C GLY A 31 -1.46 -0.68 -7.32
N ARG A 32 -2.29 0.33 -7.57
CA ARG A 32 -3.69 0.17 -8.03
C ARG A 32 -4.64 -0.43 -6.99
N SER A 33 -4.37 -0.19 -5.72
CA SER A 33 -5.18 -0.66 -4.57
C SER A 33 -5.81 0.50 -3.78
N ALA A 34 -6.17 1.59 -4.44
CA ALA A 34 -6.75 2.81 -3.84
C ALA A 34 -5.84 3.53 -2.83
N SER A 35 -4.55 3.20 -2.78
CA SER A 35 -3.60 3.82 -1.85
C SER A 35 -3.50 5.33 -1.99
N ASP A 36 -3.63 5.87 -3.23
CA ASP A 36 -3.58 7.32 -3.48
C ASP A 36 -4.80 8.04 -2.91
N ALA A 37 -5.99 7.44 -3.06
CA ALA A 37 -7.22 8.00 -2.49
C ALA A 37 -7.15 8.00 -0.95
N LEU A 38 -6.68 6.89 -0.36
CA LEU A 38 -6.51 6.78 1.08
C LEU A 38 -5.46 7.75 1.60
N ALA A 39 -4.30 7.83 0.95
CA ALA A 39 -3.25 8.76 1.32
C ALA A 39 -3.69 10.23 1.23
N GLY A 40 -4.41 10.58 0.16
CA GLY A 40 -5.00 11.90 -0.03
C GLY A 40 -6.02 12.23 1.06
N THR A 41 -6.85 11.26 1.44
CA THR A 41 -7.85 11.43 2.50
C THR A 41 -7.20 11.56 3.88
N LEU A 42 -6.19 10.76 4.21
CA LEU A 42 -5.40 10.91 5.43
C LEU A 42 -4.75 12.29 5.51
N LYS A 43 -4.19 12.76 4.40
CA LYS A 43 -3.60 14.10 4.32
C LYS A 43 -4.64 15.19 4.54
N ALA A 44 -5.79 15.10 3.87
CA ALA A 44 -6.84 16.14 3.92
C ALA A 44 -7.59 16.16 5.27
N SER A 45 -7.80 14.99 5.87
CA SER A 45 -8.63 14.83 7.06
C SER A 45 -7.83 14.83 8.35
N ALA A 46 -6.59 14.31 8.33
CA ALA A 46 -5.78 14.05 9.51
C ALA A 46 -4.41 14.74 9.48
N ASN A 47 -4.22 15.67 8.54
CA ASN A 47 -3.00 16.47 8.40
C ASN A 47 -1.69 15.66 8.30
N PHE A 48 -1.77 14.41 7.80
CA PHE A 48 -0.59 13.62 7.52
C PHE A 48 0.23 14.22 6.39
N SER A 49 1.53 14.19 6.52
CA SER A 49 2.45 14.63 5.48
C SER A 49 3.28 13.46 4.97
N TYR A 50 3.41 13.35 3.66
CA TYR A 50 4.40 12.41 3.12
C TYR A 50 5.80 12.76 3.61
N CYS A 51 6.54 11.74 3.99
CA CYS A 51 7.97 11.88 4.20
C CYS A 51 8.61 12.29 2.86
N ASN A 52 9.44 13.34 2.87
CA ASN A 52 10.07 13.84 1.66
C ASN A 52 10.79 12.70 0.91
N GLY A 53 10.50 12.53 -0.36
CA GLY A 53 11.05 11.49 -1.22
C GLY A 53 10.31 10.15 -1.17
N LEU A 54 9.32 9.98 -0.30
CA LEU A 54 8.54 8.74 -0.17
C LEU A 54 7.09 8.88 -0.65
N LYS A 55 6.76 9.90 -1.43
CA LYS A 55 5.51 9.92 -2.18
C LYS A 55 5.55 8.75 -3.15
N GLU A 56 4.73 7.72 -2.90
CA GLU A 56 4.68 6.47 -3.66
C GLU A 56 5.96 5.61 -3.64
N GLY A 57 6.90 5.88 -2.73
CA GLY A 57 8.19 5.18 -2.75
C GLY A 57 9.02 5.43 -4.02
N PHE A 58 8.59 6.29 -4.95
CA PHE A 58 9.14 6.39 -6.30
C PHE A 58 9.04 7.79 -6.90
N GLY A 59 9.58 8.74 -6.20
CA GLY A 59 9.95 9.98 -6.87
C GLY A 59 11.10 9.68 -7.82
N ASN A 60 10.87 9.70 -9.10
CA ASN A 60 11.82 9.49 -10.19
C ASN A 60 12.28 8.04 -10.46
N LYS A 61 12.04 7.63 -11.65
CA LYS A 61 12.06 6.33 -12.33
C LYS A 61 13.30 5.44 -12.17
N HIS A 62 14.32 5.80 -11.43
CA HIS A 62 15.61 5.09 -11.47
C HIS A 62 16.27 4.84 -10.11
N ASP A 63 15.78 5.38 -9.01
CA ASP A 63 16.46 5.21 -7.74
C ASP A 63 15.68 4.31 -6.78
N SER A 64 15.96 3.01 -6.86
CA SER A 64 15.47 2.01 -5.92
C SER A 64 16.10 2.13 -4.52
N SER A 65 17.05 3.04 -4.35
CA SER A 65 17.69 3.35 -3.07
C SER A 65 16.77 4.12 -2.11
N LEU A 66 15.59 4.56 -2.57
CA LEU A 66 14.68 5.43 -1.83
C LEU A 66 13.92 4.76 -0.68
N ILE A 67 13.91 3.43 -0.57
CA ILE A 67 13.50 2.74 0.67
C ILE A 67 14.74 2.55 1.56
N SER A 68 15.67 3.48 1.47
CA SER A 68 16.84 3.46 2.30
C SER A 68 16.50 3.96 3.71
N LYS A 69 17.33 3.54 4.67
CA LYS A 69 17.33 4.11 6.01
C LYS A 69 17.28 5.63 5.99
N LYS A 70 17.98 6.28 5.03
CA LYS A 70 18.01 7.72 4.82
C LYS A 70 16.62 8.31 4.45
N ALA A 71 15.81 7.60 3.67
CA ALA A 71 14.48 8.06 3.33
C ALA A 71 13.52 8.02 4.52
N LEU A 72 13.60 6.97 5.36
CA LEU A 72 12.88 6.94 6.63
C LEU A 72 13.43 7.97 7.64
N ASP A 73 14.73 8.26 7.62
CA ASP A 73 15.35 9.29 8.47
C ASP A 73 14.87 10.70 8.10
N ALA A 74 14.52 10.95 6.83
CA ALA A 74 13.90 12.19 6.40
C ALA A 74 12.52 12.47 7.02
N CYS A 75 11.90 11.47 7.61
CA CYS A 75 10.65 11.59 8.36
C CYS A 75 10.85 12.06 9.81
N ARG A 76 12.09 12.05 10.31
CA ARG A 76 12.41 12.14 11.75
C ARG A 76 11.92 13.41 12.42
N ASP A 77 11.80 14.50 11.67
CA ASP A 77 11.46 15.82 12.22
C ASP A 77 9.96 16.14 12.05
N ARG A 78 9.12 15.18 11.72
CA ARG A 78 7.70 15.38 11.49
C ARG A 78 6.85 14.66 12.53
N ASN A 79 5.83 15.33 13.04
CA ASN A 79 4.91 14.75 14.04
C ASN A 79 3.90 13.77 13.42
N GLN A 80 3.51 14.02 12.16
CA GLN A 80 2.54 13.19 11.43
C GLN A 80 3.14 12.73 10.11
N MET A 81 3.55 11.48 10.06
CA MET A 81 4.30 10.88 8.97
C MET A 81 3.46 9.91 8.19
N LEU A 82 3.50 10.02 6.87
CA LEU A 82 2.88 9.06 5.97
C LEU A 82 3.92 8.55 4.97
N THR A 83 3.97 7.26 4.79
CA THR A 83 4.75 6.62 3.71
C THR A 83 3.95 5.53 3.03
N HIS A 84 4.12 5.38 1.73
CA HIS A 84 3.54 4.30 0.95
C HIS A 84 4.64 3.37 0.44
N VAL A 85 4.51 2.10 0.71
CA VAL A 85 5.49 1.07 0.30
C VAL A 85 4.77 -0.06 -0.42
N MET A 86 5.28 -0.38 -1.59
CA MET A 86 4.82 -1.54 -2.35
C MET A 86 5.78 -2.73 -2.14
N PRO A 87 5.27 -3.95 -1.88
CA PRO A 87 6.09 -5.14 -1.65
C PRO A 87 7.18 -5.36 -2.69
N VAL A 88 6.86 -5.19 -3.95
CA VAL A 88 7.76 -5.40 -5.12
C VAL A 88 9.05 -4.56 -5.09
N PHE A 89 9.11 -3.54 -4.23
CA PHE A 89 10.27 -2.65 -4.19
C PHE A 89 11.24 -2.94 -3.06
N LEU A 90 10.86 -3.81 -2.12
CA LEU A 90 11.77 -4.18 -1.05
C LEU A 90 12.89 -5.12 -1.53
N ASP A 91 12.60 -6.04 -2.45
CA ASP A 91 13.55 -7.09 -2.89
C ASP A 91 14.64 -6.60 -3.86
N LYS A 92 14.89 -5.29 -3.91
CA LYS A 92 15.90 -4.77 -4.86
C LYS A 92 17.33 -4.89 -4.32
N PRO A 93 18.28 -5.34 -5.13
CA PRO A 93 19.69 -5.43 -4.74
C PRO A 93 20.23 -4.08 -4.24
N GLY A 94 21.03 -4.11 -3.17
CA GLY A 94 21.64 -2.91 -2.58
C GLY A 94 20.75 -2.13 -1.62
N ASN A 95 19.49 -2.54 -1.41
CA ASN A 95 18.62 -1.94 -0.42
C ASN A 95 18.90 -2.48 0.98
N ALA A 96 19.35 -1.65 1.90
CA ALA A 96 19.59 -2.04 3.30
C ALA A 96 18.32 -2.48 4.04
N LEU A 97 17.13 -2.16 3.50
CA LEU A 97 15.82 -2.53 4.03
C LEU A 97 15.10 -3.49 3.07
N ALA A 98 15.84 -4.36 2.40
CA ALA A 98 15.34 -5.24 1.34
C ALA A 98 14.25 -6.23 1.77
N THR A 99 14.01 -6.42 3.06
CA THR A 99 12.98 -7.33 3.54
C THR A 99 11.89 -6.58 4.30
N PRO A 100 10.62 -7.05 4.24
CA PRO A 100 9.54 -6.47 5.04
C PRO A 100 9.90 -6.38 6.52
N LYS A 101 10.56 -7.40 7.07
CA LYS A 101 11.00 -7.43 8.47
C LYS A 101 11.98 -6.31 8.82
N ALA A 102 12.99 -6.09 7.98
CA ALA A 102 13.96 -5.02 8.18
C ALA A 102 13.29 -3.64 8.05
N PHE A 103 12.42 -3.48 7.04
CA PHE A 103 11.71 -2.24 6.80
C PHE A 103 10.79 -1.87 7.98
N PHE A 104 9.91 -2.78 8.43
CA PHE A 104 8.96 -2.44 9.50
C PHE A 104 9.63 -2.24 10.86
N ARG A 105 10.70 -2.94 11.16
CA ARG A 105 11.53 -2.62 12.35
C ARG A 105 12.09 -1.21 12.26
N ALA A 106 12.68 -0.87 11.12
CA ALA A 106 13.24 0.46 10.91
C ALA A 106 12.16 1.56 10.93
N ALA A 107 10.96 1.31 10.44
CA ALA A 107 9.83 2.22 10.51
C ALA A 107 9.37 2.42 11.97
N ARG A 108 9.17 1.34 12.72
CA ARG A 108 8.83 1.41 14.15
C ARG A 108 9.83 2.26 14.93
N ASP A 109 11.13 2.01 14.74
CA ASP A 109 12.20 2.70 15.44
C ASP A 109 12.24 4.21 15.13
N ARG A 110 11.51 4.64 14.08
CA ARG A 110 11.33 6.05 13.70
C ARG A 110 9.98 6.65 14.07
N GLY A 111 9.20 5.92 14.84
CA GLY A 111 7.93 6.41 15.38
C GLY A 111 6.72 6.16 14.48
N PHE A 112 6.83 5.31 13.45
CA PHE A 112 5.64 4.77 12.82
C PHE A 112 4.92 3.84 13.79
N LYS A 113 3.60 3.95 13.84
CA LYS A 113 2.75 3.22 14.80
C LYS A 113 1.77 2.29 14.11
N VAL A 114 1.24 2.70 12.97
CA VAL A 114 0.18 2.00 12.26
C VAL A 114 0.60 1.64 10.84
N VAL A 115 0.24 0.45 10.43
CA VAL A 115 0.31 0.00 9.02
C VAL A 115 -1.10 -0.17 8.52
N VAL A 116 -1.44 0.54 7.45
CA VAL A 116 -2.67 0.29 6.70
C VAL A 116 -2.34 -0.61 5.54
N ALA A 117 -2.75 -1.85 5.66
CA ALA A 117 -2.52 -2.86 4.63
C ALA A 117 -3.74 -2.95 3.72
N VAL A 118 -3.59 -2.52 2.46
CA VAL A 118 -4.69 -2.54 1.49
C VAL A 118 -4.44 -3.61 0.43
N TRP A 119 -5.39 -4.53 0.32
CA TRP A 119 -5.34 -5.64 -0.60
C TRP A 119 -6.47 -5.54 -1.64
N ARG A 120 -6.12 -5.68 -2.91
CA ARG A 120 -7.12 -5.87 -3.96
C ARG A 120 -7.29 -7.36 -4.20
N GLU A 121 -8.40 -7.93 -3.72
CA GLU A 121 -8.68 -9.36 -3.74
C GLU A 121 -8.65 -9.92 -5.17
N ASN A 122 -9.24 -9.21 -6.13
CA ASN A 122 -9.13 -9.56 -7.53
C ASN A 122 -7.80 -9.04 -8.10
N VAL A 123 -6.75 -9.86 -7.99
CA VAL A 123 -5.40 -9.51 -8.45
C VAL A 123 -5.36 -9.37 -9.97
N LEU A 124 -6.16 -10.13 -10.72
CA LEU A 124 -6.26 -9.95 -12.18
C LEU A 124 -6.81 -8.56 -12.53
N ALA A 125 -7.83 -8.09 -11.83
CA ALA A 125 -8.35 -6.73 -12.02
C ALA A 125 -7.30 -5.65 -11.69
N ARG A 126 -6.42 -5.91 -10.72
CA ARG A 126 -5.25 -5.07 -10.43
C ARG A 126 -4.25 -5.10 -11.59
N GLN A 127 -3.91 -6.28 -12.13
CA GLN A 127 -2.99 -6.42 -13.26
C GLN A 127 -3.50 -5.68 -14.50
N VAL A 128 -4.79 -5.82 -14.81
CA VAL A 128 -5.45 -5.08 -15.88
C VAL A 128 -5.32 -3.58 -15.68
N SER A 129 -5.59 -3.08 -14.48
CA SER A 129 -5.47 -1.65 -14.18
C SER A 129 -4.02 -1.14 -14.28
N SER A 130 -3.04 -1.99 -13.95
CA SER A 130 -1.62 -1.66 -14.15
C SER A 130 -1.24 -1.61 -15.62
N PHE A 131 -1.73 -2.54 -16.41
CA PHE A 131 -1.54 -2.58 -17.84
C PHE A 131 -2.13 -1.32 -18.54
N GLU A 132 -3.38 -0.95 -18.20
CA GLU A 132 -4.00 0.27 -18.72
C GLU A 132 -3.16 1.53 -18.41
N LEU A 133 -2.58 1.60 -17.21
CA LEU A 133 -1.69 2.71 -16.86
C LEU A 133 -0.41 2.71 -17.70
N MET A 134 0.17 1.55 -17.99
CA MET A 134 1.36 1.46 -18.84
C MET A 134 1.06 1.87 -20.28
N VAL A 135 -0.10 1.48 -20.82
CA VAL A 135 -0.57 1.94 -22.13
C VAL A 135 -0.75 3.45 -22.15
N ALA A 136 -1.45 4.00 -21.15
CA ALA A 136 -1.69 5.44 -21.04
C ALA A 136 -0.40 6.28 -20.92
N HIS A 137 0.65 5.71 -20.36
CA HIS A 137 1.96 6.35 -20.23
C HIS A 137 2.95 6.04 -21.37
N GLY A 138 2.50 5.35 -22.42
CA GLY A 138 3.35 4.97 -23.56
C GLY A 138 4.53 4.07 -23.17
N ARG A 139 4.36 3.26 -22.11
CA ARG A 139 5.41 2.35 -21.62
C ARG A 139 5.42 0.99 -22.30
N VAL A 140 4.46 0.73 -23.15
CA VAL A 140 4.36 -0.45 -24.03
C VAL A 140 4.41 0.00 -25.47
N SER A 141 5.05 -0.80 -26.35
CA SER A 141 5.24 -0.48 -27.76
C SER A 141 3.91 -0.37 -28.53
N SER A 142 2.95 -1.23 -28.16
CA SER A 142 1.56 -1.19 -28.59
C SER A 142 0.68 -1.84 -27.54
N ARG A 143 -0.64 -1.58 -27.59
CA ARG A 143 -1.60 -2.20 -26.69
C ARG A 143 -1.58 -3.72 -26.84
N ASP A 144 -1.55 -4.23 -28.05
CA ASP A 144 -1.59 -5.67 -28.34
C ASP A 144 -0.33 -6.39 -27.88
N ALA A 145 0.86 -5.84 -28.20
CA ALA A 145 2.13 -6.40 -27.75
C ALA A 145 2.24 -6.42 -26.23
N GLY A 146 1.90 -5.31 -25.59
CA GLY A 146 1.92 -5.22 -24.12
C GLY A 146 0.89 -6.14 -23.45
N ALA A 147 -0.31 -6.28 -24.02
CA ALA A 147 -1.32 -7.19 -23.51
C ALA A 147 -0.87 -8.65 -23.64
N ARG A 148 -0.27 -9.02 -24.77
CA ARG A 148 0.28 -10.37 -24.99
C ARG A 148 1.40 -10.67 -23.99
N GLU A 149 2.35 -9.78 -23.83
CA GLU A 149 3.44 -9.90 -22.88
C GLU A 149 2.94 -10.11 -21.44
N HIS A 150 1.91 -9.35 -21.02
CA HIS A 150 1.39 -9.37 -19.67
C HIS A 150 0.50 -10.56 -19.34
N PHE A 151 -0.29 -11.04 -20.31
CA PHE A 151 -1.38 -11.99 -20.03
C PHE A 151 -1.25 -13.32 -20.75
N CYS A 152 -0.31 -13.48 -21.70
CA CYS A 152 -0.14 -14.72 -22.45
C CYS A 152 1.15 -15.48 -22.12
N GLY A 153 1.91 -15.05 -21.16
CA GLY A 153 3.17 -15.68 -20.75
C GLY A 153 3.03 -16.98 -19.94
N GLY A 154 1.82 -17.40 -19.60
CA GLY A 154 1.58 -18.60 -18.77
C GLY A 154 2.05 -18.46 -17.32
N THR A 155 2.16 -17.23 -16.82
CA THR A 155 2.72 -16.92 -15.48
C THR A 155 1.72 -16.19 -14.57
N LEU A 156 0.46 -16.03 -15.00
CA LEU A 156 -0.53 -15.29 -14.21
C LEU A 156 -0.80 -15.92 -12.85
N THR A 157 -0.95 -17.23 -12.80
CA THR A 157 -1.15 -17.96 -11.55
C THR A 157 0.01 -17.71 -10.58
N GLN A 158 1.24 -17.87 -11.06
CA GLN A 158 2.45 -17.62 -10.27
C GLN A 158 2.51 -16.15 -9.79
N GLN A 159 2.19 -15.19 -10.67
CA GLN A 159 2.17 -13.77 -10.31
C GLN A 159 1.13 -13.46 -9.22
N ILE A 160 -0.07 -14.08 -9.29
CA ILE A 160 -1.11 -13.94 -8.27
C ILE A 160 -0.60 -14.46 -6.92
N GLU A 161 0.02 -15.64 -6.91
CA GLU A 161 0.57 -16.25 -5.71
C GLU A 161 1.71 -15.43 -5.10
N ASP A 162 2.65 -14.99 -5.93
CA ASP A 162 3.79 -14.18 -5.47
C ASP A 162 3.35 -12.85 -4.89
N LEU A 163 2.40 -12.17 -5.53
CA LEU A 163 1.83 -10.93 -5.02
C LEU A 163 1.10 -11.14 -3.69
N THR A 164 0.32 -12.22 -3.58
CA THR A 164 -0.39 -12.58 -2.36
C THR A 164 0.59 -12.90 -1.23
N ARG A 165 1.61 -13.69 -1.52
CA ARG A 165 2.67 -14.06 -0.57
C ARG A 165 3.43 -12.83 -0.08
N ALA A 166 3.84 -11.96 -1.00
CA ALA A 166 4.56 -10.73 -0.66
C ALA A 166 3.72 -9.77 0.20
N TYR A 167 2.43 -9.64 -0.10
CA TYR A 167 1.51 -8.84 0.72
C TYR A 167 1.43 -9.39 2.14
N ARG A 168 1.15 -10.70 2.30
CA ARG A 168 1.03 -11.36 3.61
C ARG A 168 2.32 -11.33 4.41
N ALA A 169 3.45 -11.54 3.75
CA ALA A 169 4.76 -11.43 4.40
C ALA A 169 4.96 -10.04 5.01
N GLY A 170 4.51 -8.98 4.35
CA GLY A 170 4.56 -7.63 4.89
C GLY A 170 3.63 -7.42 6.08
N VAL A 171 2.39 -7.89 6.00
CA VAL A 171 1.42 -7.81 7.11
C VAL A 171 1.95 -8.51 8.35
N ASN A 172 2.47 -9.74 8.20
CA ASN A 172 3.04 -10.50 9.30
C ASN A 172 4.28 -9.79 9.88
N ALA A 173 5.18 -9.32 9.02
CA ALA A 173 6.37 -8.60 9.44
C ALA A 173 6.06 -7.28 10.19
N ALA A 174 4.97 -6.60 9.83
CA ALA A 174 4.51 -5.41 10.54
C ALA A 174 4.02 -5.76 11.95
N ARG A 175 3.22 -6.84 12.08
CA ARG A 175 2.77 -7.35 13.39
C ARG A 175 3.95 -7.80 14.25
N ASP A 176 4.88 -8.56 13.68
CA ASP A 176 6.10 -9.01 14.37
C ASP A 176 6.98 -7.85 14.82
N ALA A 177 6.93 -6.72 14.12
CA ALA A 177 7.61 -5.50 14.52
C ALA A 177 6.88 -4.75 15.64
N GLY A 178 5.69 -5.18 16.05
CA GLY A 178 4.87 -4.53 17.09
C GLY A 178 4.10 -3.31 16.59
N LEU A 179 3.89 -3.19 15.27
CA LEU A 179 3.05 -2.17 14.68
C LEU A 179 1.58 -2.60 14.72
N LYS A 180 0.67 -1.66 14.92
CA LYS A 180 -0.76 -1.88 14.74
C LYS A 180 -1.06 -2.05 13.25
N VAL A 181 -1.90 -3.00 12.88
CA VAL A 181 -2.21 -3.28 11.48
C VAL A 181 -3.70 -3.17 11.23
N VAL A 182 -4.07 -2.19 10.40
CA VAL A 182 -5.43 -2.01 9.88
C VAL A 182 -5.47 -2.65 8.49
N GLU A 183 -6.06 -3.83 8.36
CA GLU A 183 -6.25 -4.49 7.08
C GLU A 183 -7.56 -4.05 6.44
N ARG A 184 -7.52 -3.73 5.16
CA ARG A 184 -8.69 -3.37 4.35
C ARG A 184 -8.57 -3.95 2.94
N THR A 185 -9.69 -4.38 2.40
CA THR A 185 -9.78 -4.68 0.98
C THR A 185 -9.87 -3.39 0.16
N PHE A 186 -9.55 -3.48 -1.12
CA PHE A 186 -9.75 -2.37 -2.07
C PHE A 186 -11.19 -1.86 -2.06
N ASP A 187 -12.16 -2.79 -2.02
CA ASP A 187 -13.58 -2.45 -2.06
C ASP A 187 -14.04 -1.76 -0.77
N GLU A 188 -13.54 -2.17 0.40
CA GLU A 188 -13.81 -1.48 1.67
C GLU A 188 -13.26 -0.05 1.64
N VAL A 189 -12.02 0.14 1.19
CA VAL A 189 -11.42 1.48 1.08
C VAL A 189 -12.21 2.37 0.13
N VAL A 190 -12.61 1.85 -1.04
CA VAL A 190 -13.34 2.64 -2.04
C VAL A 190 -14.76 2.96 -1.59
N SER A 191 -15.41 2.04 -0.89
CA SER A 191 -16.79 2.25 -0.39
C SER A 191 -16.86 3.15 0.84
N ASP A 192 -15.80 3.13 1.68
CA ASP A 192 -15.76 3.89 2.92
C ASP A 192 -14.34 4.36 3.26
N LEU A 193 -13.89 5.39 2.55
CA LEU A 193 -12.60 6.05 2.82
C LEU A 193 -12.57 6.66 4.22
N CYS A 194 -13.68 7.25 4.65
CA CYS A 194 -13.75 7.92 5.94
C CYS A 194 -13.74 6.93 7.10
N GLY A 195 -14.44 5.82 7.01
CA GLY A 195 -14.37 4.75 8.01
C GLY A 195 -12.98 4.11 8.07
N THR A 196 -12.29 4.01 6.93
CA THR A 196 -10.89 3.55 6.93
C THR A 196 -9.97 4.54 7.65
N VAL A 197 -10.13 5.86 7.41
CA VAL A 197 -9.35 6.89 8.12
C VAL A 197 -9.65 6.88 9.61
N ALA A 198 -10.93 6.74 9.99
CA ALA A 198 -11.33 6.63 11.39
C ALA A 198 -10.64 5.45 12.09
N ALA A 199 -10.65 4.26 11.46
CA ALA A 199 -9.97 3.09 12.02
C ALA A 199 -8.45 3.30 12.18
N VAL A 200 -7.81 4.06 11.30
CA VAL A 200 -6.38 4.40 11.41
C VAL A 200 -6.13 5.36 12.57
N THR A 201 -6.97 6.37 12.71
CA THR A 201 -6.84 7.37 13.78
C THR A 201 -7.15 6.79 15.15
N ASP A 202 -8.10 5.86 15.24
CA ASP A 202 -8.41 5.13 16.46
C ASP A 202 -7.20 4.31 16.95
N GLU A 203 -6.48 3.64 16.05
CA GLU A 203 -5.28 2.89 16.40
C GLU A 203 -4.08 3.78 16.78
N LEU A 204 -4.11 5.05 16.40
CA LEU A 204 -3.12 6.04 16.80
C LEU A 204 -3.44 6.66 18.17
N GLU A 205 -4.55 6.26 18.81
CA GLU A 205 -5.04 6.85 20.07
C GLU A 205 -5.19 8.37 19.96
N ASP A 206 -5.59 8.83 18.77
CA ASP A 206 -5.69 10.24 18.47
C ASP A 206 -7.04 10.80 18.93
N GLU A 207 -7.03 11.90 19.65
CA GLU A 207 -8.22 12.74 19.92
C GLU A 207 -8.81 13.39 18.65
N PHE A 208 -8.57 12.76 17.52
CA PHE A 208 -9.03 13.18 16.20
C PHE A 208 -10.56 13.09 16.02
N ARG A 209 -11.28 12.92 17.12
CA ARG A 209 -12.73 12.76 17.22
C ARG A 209 -13.55 13.99 16.85
N GLY A 210 -13.13 14.79 15.92
CA GLY A 210 -13.90 15.98 15.58
C GLY A 210 -13.66 16.60 14.22
N SER A 211 -12.67 16.18 13.47
CA SER A 211 -12.46 16.71 12.14
C SER A 211 -13.39 16.00 11.15
N SER A 212 -14.13 16.78 10.38
CA SER A 212 -14.90 16.26 9.27
C SER A 212 -13.97 15.55 8.28
N CYS A 213 -14.16 14.26 8.05
CA CYS A 213 -13.44 13.54 7.02
C CYS A 213 -13.69 14.22 5.68
N ARG A 214 -12.60 14.43 4.94
CA ARG A 214 -12.62 15.01 3.59
C ARG A 214 -12.10 13.95 2.62
N PRO A 215 -12.99 13.17 2.00
CA PRO A 215 -12.59 12.18 1.01
C PRO A 215 -11.81 12.83 -0.12
N PHE A 216 -10.68 12.25 -0.46
CA PHE A 216 -9.90 12.68 -1.62
C PHE A 216 -10.42 11.96 -2.85
N GLU A 217 -11.02 12.70 -3.77
CA GLU A 217 -11.46 12.17 -5.05
C GLU A 217 -10.25 11.93 -5.95
N SER A 218 -9.85 10.67 -6.07
CA SER A 218 -8.84 10.28 -7.05
C SER A 218 -9.50 10.03 -8.40
N PRO A 219 -9.15 10.75 -9.44
CA PRO A 219 -9.74 10.55 -10.78
C PRO A 219 -9.49 9.13 -11.32
N HIS A 220 -8.50 8.44 -10.80
CA HIS A 220 -8.16 7.08 -11.20
C HIS A 220 -9.05 5.99 -10.56
N VAL A 221 -9.70 6.27 -9.43
CA VAL A 221 -10.59 5.30 -8.77
C VAL A 221 -11.90 5.17 -9.51
N LEU A 222 -12.42 6.27 -10.05
CA LEU A 222 -13.74 6.33 -10.69
C LEU A 222 -13.76 5.66 -12.08
N THR A 223 -12.65 5.63 -12.80
CA THR A 223 -12.60 5.09 -14.17
C THR A 223 -12.50 3.56 -14.21
N SER A 224 -11.97 2.91 -13.18
CA SER A 224 -11.76 1.46 -13.15
C SER A 224 -13.05 0.64 -12.96
N GLN A 225 -14.14 1.28 -12.53
CA GLN A 225 -15.41 0.59 -12.29
C GLN A 225 -16.30 0.44 -13.54
N ARG A 226 -16.01 1.18 -14.62
CA ARG A 226 -16.93 1.27 -15.78
C ARG A 226 -16.91 0.07 -16.71
N HIS A 227 -15.84 -0.68 -16.78
CA HIS A 227 -15.73 -1.84 -17.68
C HIS A 227 -15.32 -3.08 -16.89
N LYS A 228 -16.26 -4.03 -16.80
CA LYS A 228 -16.04 -5.33 -16.12
C LYS A 228 -15.51 -6.39 -17.09
N ASP A 229 -15.49 -6.09 -18.38
CA ASP A 229 -15.08 -7.01 -19.42
C ASP A 229 -13.55 -7.00 -19.60
N LEU A 230 -12.94 -8.17 -19.43
CA LEU A 230 -11.50 -8.37 -19.56
C LEU A 230 -11.00 -8.07 -20.98
N ALA A 231 -11.75 -8.52 -22.02
CA ALA A 231 -11.37 -8.32 -23.42
C ALA A 231 -11.40 -6.84 -23.80
N GLY A 232 -12.41 -6.08 -23.35
CA GLY A 232 -12.52 -4.65 -23.60
C GLY A 232 -11.44 -3.83 -22.89
N ARG A 233 -10.93 -4.30 -21.77
CA ARG A 233 -9.86 -3.63 -21.01
C ARG A 233 -8.45 -4.04 -21.42
N THR A 234 -8.29 -5.20 -22.01
CA THR A 234 -7.03 -5.71 -22.57
C THR A 234 -7.13 -5.88 -24.09
N THR A 235 -7.10 -7.11 -24.56
CA THR A 235 -7.42 -7.51 -25.94
C THR A 235 -8.15 -8.85 -25.91
N PRO A 236 -8.90 -9.24 -26.95
CA PRO A 236 -9.54 -10.55 -27.01
C PRO A 236 -8.55 -11.72 -26.86
N GLU A 237 -7.35 -11.59 -27.43
CA GLU A 237 -6.29 -12.60 -27.31
C GLU A 237 -5.79 -12.72 -25.87
N ALA A 238 -5.49 -11.59 -25.22
CA ALA A 238 -5.05 -11.55 -23.82
C ALA A 238 -6.11 -12.11 -22.87
N ALA A 239 -7.38 -11.81 -23.11
CA ALA A 239 -8.50 -12.36 -22.34
C ALA A 239 -8.61 -13.89 -22.51
N ALA A 240 -8.39 -14.38 -23.74
CA ALA A 240 -8.38 -15.82 -24.01
C ALA A 240 -7.21 -16.52 -23.30
N CYS A 241 -6.01 -15.93 -23.34
CA CYS A 241 -4.84 -16.44 -22.61
C CYS A 241 -5.11 -16.53 -21.11
N ALA A 242 -5.57 -15.44 -20.48
CA ALA A 242 -5.88 -15.40 -19.07
C ALA A 242 -6.97 -16.42 -18.71
N SER A 243 -8.01 -16.54 -19.53
CA SER A 243 -9.07 -17.52 -19.34
C SER A 243 -8.55 -18.96 -19.44
N LYS A 244 -7.67 -19.24 -20.40
CA LYS A 244 -7.06 -20.58 -20.54
C LYS A 244 -6.25 -20.96 -19.29
N GLU A 245 -5.47 -20.02 -18.77
CA GLU A 245 -4.61 -20.26 -17.61
C GLU A 245 -5.40 -20.37 -16.30
N LEU A 246 -6.37 -19.49 -16.06
CA LEU A 246 -7.04 -19.39 -14.78
C LEU A 246 -8.31 -20.24 -14.63
N ARG A 247 -8.95 -20.64 -15.76
CA ARG A 247 -10.28 -21.30 -15.74
C ARG A 247 -10.39 -22.50 -14.80
N HIS A 248 -9.34 -23.28 -14.67
CA HIS A 248 -9.32 -24.50 -13.87
C HIS A 248 -8.55 -24.34 -12.55
N SER A 249 -8.16 -23.13 -12.20
CA SER A 249 -7.45 -22.80 -10.97
C SER A 249 -8.42 -22.29 -9.89
N ALA A 250 -7.94 -22.21 -8.65
CA ALA A 250 -8.64 -21.54 -7.56
C ALA A 250 -8.93 -20.05 -7.83
N TYR A 251 -8.33 -19.48 -8.86
CA TYR A 251 -8.44 -18.07 -9.25
C TYR A 251 -9.42 -17.82 -10.41
N ALA A 252 -10.15 -18.84 -10.87
CA ALA A 252 -11.10 -18.71 -11.98
C ALA A 252 -12.14 -17.59 -11.78
N TRP A 253 -12.54 -17.33 -10.54
CA TRP A 253 -13.45 -16.24 -10.19
C TRP A 253 -12.92 -14.86 -10.52
N MET A 254 -11.59 -14.68 -10.62
CA MET A 254 -10.95 -13.40 -10.95
C MET A 254 -11.19 -12.97 -12.41
N LEU A 255 -11.60 -13.89 -13.29
CA LEU A 255 -11.94 -13.59 -14.67
C LEU A 255 -13.12 -12.62 -14.79
N ASP A 256 -14.00 -12.59 -13.78
CA ASP A 256 -14.95 -11.51 -13.59
C ASP A 256 -14.28 -10.37 -12.82
N LEU A 257 -13.84 -9.33 -13.52
CA LEU A 257 -13.11 -8.21 -12.93
C LEU A 257 -13.89 -7.41 -11.89
N GLY A 258 -15.22 -7.56 -11.88
CA GLY A 258 -16.11 -6.93 -10.92
C GLY A 258 -16.44 -7.80 -9.71
N ARG A 259 -16.02 -9.08 -9.72
CA ARG A 259 -16.37 -10.03 -8.67
C ARG A 259 -15.49 -9.86 -7.45
N ARG A 260 -16.11 -9.88 -6.28
CA ARG A 260 -15.44 -9.96 -4.99
C ARG A 260 -15.08 -11.41 -4.68
N HIS A 261 -14.06 -11.60 -3.87
CA HIS A 261 -13.70 -12.92 -3.36
C HIS A 261 -14.92 -13.57 -2.69
N PRO A 262 -15.27 -14.82 -3.02
CA PRO A 262 -16.31 -15.53 -2.30
C PRO A 262 -15.86 -15.70 -0.84
N ARG A 263 -16.59 -15.09 0.09
CA ARG A 263 -16.24 -15.02 1.54
C ARG A 263 -16.01 -16.39 2.21
N ASN A 264 -16.42 -17.48 1.56
CA ASN A 264 -16.30 -18.85 2.06
C ASN A 264 -15.11 -19.64 1.48
N ALA A 265 -14.33 -19.06 0.58
CA ALA A 265 -13.10 -19.68 0.13
C ALA A 265 -11.97 -19.20 1.05
N SER A 266 -11.70 -19.95 2.12
CA SER A 266 -10.47 -19.76 2.89
C SER A 266 -9.32 -19.86 1.89
N LEU A 267 -8.63 -18.77 1.66
CA LEU A 267 -7.31 -18.76 1.03
C LEU A 267 -6.36 -19.45 2.04
N SER A 268 -6.51 -20.77 2.20
CA SER A 268 -5.51 -21.60 2.82
C SER A 268 -4.35 -21.73 1.82
N ILE A 269 -3.41 -20.82 1.91
CA ILE A 269 -2.08 -20.94 1.32
C ILE A 269 -1.08 -20.89 2.47
#